data_0c6bdc4024abe4921d7959b043616223
#
_entry.id   0c6bdc4024abe4921d7959b043616223
#
_cell.length_a   1.000
_cell.length_b   1.000
_cell.length_c   1.000
_cell.angle_alpha   90.00
_cell.angle_beta   90.00
_cell.angle_gamma   90.00
#
_symmetry.space_group_name_H-M   'P 1'
#
loop_
_entity.id
_entity.type
_entity.pdbx_description
1 polymer ?
#
loop_
_entity_poly.entity_id
_entity_poly.type
_entity_poly.pdbx_seq_one_letter_code
_entity_poly.pdbx_strand_id
1 'polypeptide(L)'
;DPMLTQTASPVSAAVGGTVTISCQSSQSVYNNNYLSWYQQKPGQPPKLLIYAASNLASGVPSRFKGSGSGTQFTLTIDGVQCDDAATYYCAARYSGNINTFGGGTKVVVE
;
A
#
# COMPACT_ATOMS: atom_id res chain seq x y z
N ASP A 1 0.71 21.42 0.32
CA ASP A 1 1.13 20.14 0.87
C ASP A 1 0.80 19.01 -0.08
N PRO A 2 1.71 18.02 -0.25
CA PRO A 2 1.42 16.88 -1.09
C PRO A 2 0.31 16.00 -0.50
N MET A 3 -0.43 15.32 -1.38
CA MET A 3 -1.53 14.45 -1.00
C MET A 3 -1.38 13.09 -1.66
N LEU A 4 -1.74 12.05 -0.92
CA LEU A 4 -1.85 10.70 -1.43
C LEU A 4 -3.31 10.28 -1.46
N THR A 5 -3.77 9.83 -2.62
CA THR A 5 -5.14 9.37 -2.82
C THR A 5 -5.12 7.88 -3.13
N GLN A 6 -5.85 7.11 -2.35
CA GLN A 6 -5.91 5.66 -2.49
C GLN A 6 -7.25 5.22 -3.09
N THR A 7 -7.26 3.98 -3.60
CA THR A 7 -8.49 3.30 -4.04
C THR A 7 -9.53 3.37 -2.93
N ALA A 8 -10.77 3.63 -3.30
CA ALA A 8 -11.88 3.75 -2.35
C ALA A 8 -12.19 2.40 -1.68
N SER A 9 -12.50 2.47 -0.39
CA SER A 9 -12.93 1.30 0.39
C SER A 9 -14.42 1.03 0.21
N PRO A 10 -14.87 -0.22 0.34
CA PRO A 10 -14.05 -1.42 0.48
C PRO A 10 -13.61 -1.98 -0.87
N VAL A 11 -12.54 -2.75 -0.86
CA VAL A 11 -12.16 -3.60 -1.98
C VAL A 11 -12.42 -5.03 -1.55
N SER A 12 -13.22 -5.76 -2.31
CA SER A 12 -13.60 -7.13 -1.97
C SER A 12 -12.92 -8.11 -2.91
N ALA A 13 -12.52 -9.25 -2.37
CA ALA A 13 -11.96 -10.34 -3.15
C ALA A 13 -12.32 -11.68 -2.53
N ALA A 14 -12.42 -12.72 -3.36
CA ALA A 14 -12.54 -14.08 -2.89
C ALA A 14 -11.16 -14.63 -2.54
N VAL A 15 -11.11 -15.60 -1.62
CA VAL A 15 -9.87 -16.33 -1.30
C VAL A 15 -9.27 -16.89 -2.59
N GLY A 16 -7.97 -16.67 -2.78
CA GLY A 16 -7.26 -17.08 -3.98
C GLY A 16 -7.30 -16.07 -5.12
N GLY A 17 -8.14 -15.03 -5.02
CA GLY A 17 -8.23 -13.97 -6.03
C GLY A 17 -7.10 -12.97 -5.92
N THR A 18 -7.20 -11.92 -6.72
CA THR A 18 -6.21 -10.85 -6.77
C THR A 18 -6.81 -9.53 -6.32
N VAL A 19 -6.09 -8.81 -5.47
CA VAL A 19 -6.46 -7.46 -5.03
C VAL A 19 -5.44 -6.48 -5.58
N THR A 20 -5.92 -5.35 -6.10
CA THR A 20 -5.07 -4.26 -6.57
C THR A 20 -5.52 -2.97 -5.90
N ILE A 21 -4.59 -2.29 -5.23
CA ILE A 21 -4.82 -1.01 -4.57
C ILE A 21 -3.89 0.02 -5.19
N SER A 22 -4.44 1.15 -5.61
CA SER A 22 -3.67 2.24 -6.19
C SER A 22 -3.43 3.33 -5.17
N CYS A 23 -2.29 4.00 -5.30
CA CYS A 23 -1.90 5.17 -4.52
C CYS A 23 -1.38 6.21 -5.50
N GLN A 24 -2.07 7.35 -5.56
CA GLN A 24 -1.69 8.44 -6.45
C GLN A 24 -1.24 9.63 -5.65
N SER A 25 -0.06 10.15 -5.98
CA SER A 25 0.50 11.33 -5.33
C SER A 25 0.26 12.57 -6.17
N SER A 26 -0.02 13.70 -5.51
CA SER A 26 -0.22 14.98 -6.18
C SER A 26 1.07 15.55 -6.77
N GLN A 27 2.23 15.07 -6.30
CA GLN A 27 3.53 15.42 -6.86
C GLN A 27 4.47 14.24 -6.70
N SER A 28 5.59 14.23 -7.43
CA SER A 28 6.53 13.11 -7.38
C SER A 28 7.08 12.90 -5.97
N VAL A 29 7.14 11.65 -5.55
CA VAL A 29 7.76 11.29 -4.27
C VAL A 29 9.27 11.47 -4.37
N TYR A 30 9.94 11.55 -3.21
CA TYR A 30 11.39 11.71 -3.16
C TYR A 30 12.08 10.57 -3.93
N ASN A 31 13.04 10.93 -4.77
CA ASN A 31 13.80 9.98 -5.60
C ASN A 31 12.90 9.08 -6.48
N ASN A 32 11.67 9.48 -6.74
CA ASN A 32 10.65 8.77 -7.51
C ASN A 32 10.24 7.42 -6.94
N ASN A 33 10.80 6.98 -5.82
CA ASN A 33 10.51 5.65 -5.27
C ASN A 33 10.28 5.62 -3.76
N TYR A 34 10.32 6.74 -3.06
CA TYR A 34 10.10 6.75 -1.60
C TYR A 34 8.62 6.62 -1.28
N LEU A 35 8.11 5.43 -1.52
CA LEU A 35 6.72 5.08 -1.27
C LEU A 35 6.70 3.71 -0.61
N SER A 36 6.01 3.62 0.53
CA SER A 36 5.90 2.38 1.31
C SER A 36 4.44 1.98 1.44
N TRP A 37 4.21 0.69 1.68
CA TRP A 37 2.88 0.15 1.95
C TRP A 37 2.87 -0.50 3.33
N TYR A 38 1.79 -0.26 4.08
CA TYR A 38 1.58 -0.80 5.42
C TYR A 38 0.26 -1.55 5.47
N GLN A 39 0.23 -2.59 6.30
CA GLN A 39 -1.00 -3.34 6.61
C GLN A 39 -1.35 -3.09 8.07
N GLN A 40 -2.61 -2.77 8.34
CA GLN A 40 -3.09 -2.60 9.71
C GLN A 40 -4.35 -3.41 9.93
N LYS A 41 -4.30 -4.32 10.92
CA LYS A 41 -5.46 -5.07 11.38
C LYS A 41 -6.05 -4.40 12.62
N PRO A 42 -7.36 -4.60 12.89
CA PRO A 42 -7.99 -3.96 14.03
C PRO A 42 -7.24 -4.24 15.34
N GLY A 43 -7.01 -3.18 16.12
CA GLY A 43 -6.34 -3.28 17.42
C GLY A 43 -4.84 -3.54 17.35
N GLN A 44 -4.25 -3.51 16.18
CA GLN A 44 -2.81 -3.78 16.00
C GLN A 44 -2.12 -2.56 15.40
N PRO A 45 -0.80 -2.42 15.62
CA PRO A 45 -0.04 -1.37 14.94
C PRO A 45 0.14 -1.70 13.45
N PRO A 46 0.40 -0.69 12.61
CA PRO A 46 0.70 -0.94 11.21
C PRO A 46 1.96 -1.79 11.05
N LYS A 47 1.95 -2.66 10.05
CA LYS A 47 3.09 -3.51 9.70
C LYS A 47 3.61 -3.10 8.33
N LEU A 48 4.92 -2.88 8.20
CA LEU A 48 5.53 -2.57 6.91
C LEU A 48 5.49 -3.79 5.99
N LEU A 49 4.98 -3.61 4.78
CA LEU A 49 4.93 -4.65 3.76
C LEU A 49 5.97 -4.42 2.66
N ILE A 50 5.99 -3.21 2.12
CA ILE A 50 6.79 -2.82 0.96
C ILE A 50 7.48 -1.50 1.29
N TYR A 51 8.74 -1.37 0.89
CA TYR A 51 9.46 -0.11 0.99
C TYR A 51 10.14 0.20 -0.34
N ALA A 52 10.46 1.48 -0.56
CA ALA A 52 11.07 1.95 -1.81
C ALA A 52 10.31 1.45 -3.04
N ALA A 53 8.98 1.53 -2.99
CA ALA A 53 8.01 1.19 -4.03
C ALA A 53 7.83 -0.30 -4.31
N SER A 54 8.90 -1.10 -4.34
CA SER A 54 8.84 -2.49 -4.81
C SER A 54 9.59 -3.51 -3.96
N ASN A 55 10.24 -3.10 -2.88
CA ASN A 55 11.02 -4.03 -2.06
C ASN A 55 10.17 -4.64 -0.97
N LEU A 56 10.15 -5.96 -0.92
CA LEU A 56 9.42 -6.71 0.08
C LEU A 56 10.14 -6.62 1.43
N ALA A 57 9.42 -6.26 2.48
CA ALA A 57 9.96 -6.23 3.83
C ALA A 57 10.22 -7.64 4.34
N SER A 58 11.13 -7.77 5.32
CA SER A 58 11.49 -9.07 5.89
C SER A 58 10.28 -9.78 6.49
N GLY A 59 10.11 -11.05 6.15
CA GLY A 59 9.05 -11.90 6.68
C GLY A 59 7.70 -11.71 6.03
N VAL A 60 7.59 -10.84 5.01
CA VAL A 60 6.32 -10.61 4.30
C VAL A 60 6.18 -11.63 3.17
N PRO A 61 5.00 -12.28 3.04
CA PRO A 61 4.79 -13.26 1.98
C PRO A 61 4.96 -12.67 0.58
N SER A 62 5.47 -13.47 -0.35
CA SER A 62 5.75 -13.03 -1.71
C SER A 62 4.49 -12.76 -2.55
N ARG A 63 3.31 -13.08 -2.04
CA ARG A 63 2.06 -12.71 -2.73
C ARG A 63 1.80 -11.20 -2.72
N PHE A 64 2.50 -10.46 -1.85
CA PHE A 64 2.45 -8.99 -1.83
C PHE A 64 3.48 -8.43 -2.79
N LYS A 65 3.05 -7.57 -3.70
CA LYS A 65 3.92 -6.94 -4.68
C LYS A 65 3.65 -5.45 -4.79
N GLY A 66 4.71 -4.67 -4.81
CA GLY A 66 4.61 -3.23 -5.01
C GLY A 66 5.19 -2.85 -6.35
N SER A 67 4.59 -1.87 -7.02
CA SER A 67 5.08 -1.34 -8.28
C SER A 67 4.76 0.13 -8.42
N GLY A 68 5.35 0.76 -9.43
CA GLY A 68 5.14 2.16 -9.76
C GLY A 68 6.34 3.03 -9.49
N SER A 69 6.24 4.28 -9.90
CA SER A 69 7.28 5.29 -9.69
C SER A 69 6.68 6.68 -9.87
N GLY A 70 7.36 7.70 -9.33
CA GLY A 70 6.96 9.08 -9.50
C GLY A 70 5.71 9.44 -8.71
N THR A 71 4.55 9.36 -9.34
CA THR A 71 3.26 9.76 -8.75
C THR A 71 2.24 8.63 -8.69
N GLN A 72 2.50 7.50 -9.35
CA GLN A 72 1.52 6.43 -9.43
C GLN A 72 2.12 5.12 -8.94
N PHE A 73 1.47 4.51 -7.93
CA PHE A 73 1.95 3.29 -7.29
C PHE A 73 0.81 2.31 -7.10
N THR A 74 1.15 1.03 -7.04
CA THR A 74 0.18 -0.04 -6.91
C THR A 74 0.68 -1.11 -5.94
N LEU A 75 -0.20 -1.56 -5.05
CA LEU A 75 -0.01 -2.76 -4.24
C LEU A 75 -0.90 -3.85 -4.82
N THR A 76 -0.33 -5.01 -5.11
CA THR A 76 -1.06 -6.17 -5.60
C THR A 76 -0.90 -7.33 -4.61
N ILE A 77 -2.01 -7.98 -4.27
CA ILE A 77 -2.01 -9.21 -3.48
C ILE A 77 -2.49 -10.33 -4.41
N ASP A 78 -1.58 -11.20 -4.82
CA ASP A 78 -1.89 -12.36 -5.66
C ASP A 78 -2.19 -13.56 -4.78
N GLY A 79 -3.36 -14.19 -4.97
CA GLY A 79 -3.74 -15.30 -4.14
C GLY A 79 -4.10 -14.87 -2.72
N VAL A 80 -5.03 -13.93 -2.62
CA VAL A 80 -5.44 -13.34 -1.34
C VAL A 80 -5.95 -14.40 -0.38
N GLN A 81 -5.57 -14.28 0.90
CA GLN A 81 -5.96 -15.18 1.97
C GLN A 81 -6.86 -14.46 2.97
N CYS A 82 -7.61 -15.22 3.76
CA CYS A 82 -8.44 -14.63 4.82
C CYS A 82 -7.63 -13.71 5.75
N ASP A 83 -6.39 -14.09 6.03
CA ASP A 83 -5.49 -13.32 6.90
C ASP A 83 -5.09 -11.97 6.31
N ASP A 84 -5.36 -11.74 5.04
CA ASP A 84 -5.04 -10.47 4.36
C ASP A 84 -6.13 -9.42 4.54
N ALA A 85 -7.25 -9.75 5.14
CA ALA A 85 -8.30 -8.78 5.45
C ALA A 85 -7.77 -7.75 6.45
N ALA A 86 -7.65 -6.50 6.01
CA ALA A 86 -7.02 -5.43 6.77
C ALA A 86 -7.25 -4.10 6.06
N THR A 87 -6.76 -3.02 6.67
CA THR A 87 -6.67 -1.73 5.99
C THR A 87 -5.23 -1.52 5.55
N TYR A 88 -5.05 -1.10 4.30
CA TYR A 88 -3.74 -0.89 3.70
C TYR A 88 -3.52 0.60 3.46
N TYR A 89 -2.32 1.07 3.84
CA TYR A 89 -1.95 2.48 3.72
C TYR A 89 -0.70 2.60 2.86
N CYS A 90 -0.69 3.57 1.96
CA CYS A 90 0.55 4.01 1.35
C CYS A 90 1.11 5.19 2.16
N ALA A 91 2.42 5.34 2.13
CA ALA A 91 3.12 6.43 2.80
C ALA A 91 4.25 6.91 1.91
N ALA A 92 4.39 8.22 1.77
CA ALA A 92 5.38 8.81 0.89
C ALA A 92 6.27 9.78 1.64
N ARG A 93 7.52 9.89 1.18
CA ARG A 93 8.43 10.94 1.54
C ARG A 93 8.63 11.86 0.35
N TYR A 94 8.73 13.15 0.62
CA TYR A 94 8.97 14.19 -0.38
C TYR A 94 10.24 14.97 -0.05
N SER A 95 10.65 15.85 -0.94
CA SER A 95 11.79 16.73 -0.68
C SER A 95 11.55 17.56 0.57
N GLY A 96 12.61 17.87 1.33
CA GLY A 96 12.50 18.63 2.56
C GLY A 96 11.99 17.85 3.76
N ASN A 97 12.09 16.51 3.71
CA ASN A 97 11.65 15.62 4.80
C ASN A 97 10.15 15.73 5.11
N ILE A 98 9.34 16.06 4.12
CA ILE A 98 7.89 16.06 4.25
C ILE A 98 7.41 14.62 4.03
N ASN A 99 6.57 14.12 4.96
CA ASN A 99 6.01 12.78 4.90
C ASN A 99 4.48 12.87 4.92
N THR A 100 3.84 11.99 4.16
CA THR A 100 2.38 11.98 4.05
C THR A 100 1.90 10.53 3.96
N PHE A 101 0.74 10.26 4.60
CA PHE A 101 0.07 8.96 4.52
C PHE A 101 -1.19 9.09 3.69
N GLY A 102 -1.52 8.05 2.94
CA GLY A 102 -2.83 7.93 2.33
C GLY A 102 -3.92 7.67 3.36
N GLY A 103 -5.18 7.82 2.96
CA GLY A 103 -6.33 7.65 3.84
C GLY A 103 -6.66 6.20 4.19
N GLY A 104 -6.06 5.25 3.52
CA GLY A 104 -6.28 3.83 3.75
C GLY A 104 -7.31 3.23 2.80
N THR A 105 -7.13 1.94 2.51
CA THR A 105 -8.06 1.14 1.72
C THR A 105 -8.37 -0.14 2.48
N LYS A 106 -9.61 -0.35 2.84
CA LYS A 106 -10.04 -1.57 3.54
C LYS A 106 -10.24 -2.68 2.52
N VAL A 107 -9.61 -3.82 2.77
CA VAL A 107 -9.77 -5.04 1.96
C VAL A 107 -10.62 -6.04 2.74
N VAL A 108 -11.66 -6.53 2.08
CA VAL A 108 -12.58 -7.54 2.61
C VAL A 108 -12.37 -8.82 1.81
N VAL A 109 -12.21 -9.93 2.52
CA VAL A 109 -12.00 -11.25 1.89
C VAL A 109 -13.24 -12.11 2.14
N GLU A 110 -13.79 -12.61 1.07
CA GLU A 110 -15.02 -13.42 1.10
C GLU A 110 -14.77 -14.92 0.91
#